data_b41b6f2b342c81c41bfd8eed31f7efd2
#
_entry.id   b41b6f2b342c81c41bfd8eed31f7efd2
#
_cell.length_a   1.000
_cell.length_b   1.000
_cell.length_c   1.000
_cell.angle_alpha   90.00
_cell.angle_beta   90.00
_cell.angle_gamma   90.00
#
_symmetry.space_group_name_H-M   'P 1'
#
loop_
_entity.id
_entity.type
_entity.pdbx_description
1 polymer ?
#
loop_
_entity_poly.entity_id
_entity_poly.type
_entity_poly.pdbx_seq_one_letter_code
_entity_poly.pdbx_strand_id
1 'polypeptide(L)'
;MRPLTLAALALAALLAAGLALPQANAPAGAGPTVNLKALDYGLRARELAAGVYVVEGRNEDFSPDNGCNIINTGFITTGAGVVVINTGPSRRYGEQLRALIARTTAEPVVQVVNLNLHPDYFLGNQAFADVKISATVLTRAGMQREAKSYEDNLYRLCGDWLKGTEARLPNETLGPGPWRVGKREFELREFSGHTDSDLVLIDRGSGVAFVGGLVFVDRVPTTPHARIGPWLASLDAVAALPGIKQLVQSHGPVAADRRGIEQTRGYLQWLDRSFTEWARAGWEMNEVLRGPVPEAYRKWAAFQTEYVRNVAHLYPRYEREALAR
;
A
#
# COMPACT_ATOMS: atom_id res chain seq x y z
N MET A 1 -68.89 33.18 -41.24
CA MET A 1 -67.75 32.35 -41.61
C MET A 1 -66.62 32.63 -40.59
N ARG A 2 -66.38 31.71 -39.70
CA ARG A 2 -65.37 31.83 -38.62
C ARG A 2 -64.11 31.00 -39.05
N PRO A 3 -62.88 31.53 -38.83
CA PRO A 3 -61.65 30.74 -39.03
C PRO A 3 -61.34 29.90 -37.83
N LEU A 4 -60.88 28.66 -38.11
CA LEU A 4 -60.34 27.69 -37.17
C LEU A 4 -58.92 28.10 -36.76
N THR A 5 -58.69 28.18 -35.44
CA THR A 5 -57.37 28.28 -34.86
C THR A 5 -56.75 26.89 -34.61
N LEU A 6 -55.59 26.60 -35.23
CA LEU A 6 -54.77 25.45 -34.91
C LEU A 6 -54.00 25.71 -33.62
N ALA A 7 -54.19 24.84 -32.62
CA ALA A 7 -53.36 24.79 -31.41
C ALA A 7 -52.13 23.90 -31.66
N ALA A 8 -50.94 24.45 -31.59
CA ALA A 8 -49.71 23.71 -31.62
C ALA A 8 -49.37 23.17 -30.22
N LEU A 9 -49.31 21.84 -30.07
CA LEU A 9 -48.79 21.18 -28.87
C LEU A 9 -47.24 21.26 -28.88
N ALA A 10 -46.68 22.01 -27.97
CA ALA A 10 -45.26 21.97 -27.67
C ALA A 10 -44.99 20.85 -26.67
N LEU A 11 -44.28 19.79 -27.09
CA LEU A 11 -43.82 18.71 -26.27
C LEU A 11 -42.52 19.16 -25.55
N ALA A 12 -42.60 19.44 -24.25
CA ALA A 12 -41.44 19.76 -23.43
C ALA A 12 -40.72 18.46 -23.02
N ALA A 13 -39.56 18.21 -23.61
CA ALA A 13 -38.65 17.17 -23.16
C ALA A 13 -37.93 17.63 -21.88
N LEU A 14 -38.31 17.10 -20.73
CA LEU A 14 -37.57 17.22 -19.47
C LEU A 14 -36.30 16.35 -19.56
N LEU A 15 -35.17 17.01 -19.77
CA LEU A 15 -33.83 16.41 -19.51
C LEU A 15 -33.67 16.28 -17.99
N ALA A 16 -33.81 15.07 -17.48
CA ALA A 16 -33.38 14.74 -16.12
C ALA A 16 -31.85 14.70 -16.07
N ALA A 17 -31.26 15.85 -15.74
CA ALA A 17 -29.86 15.90 -15.32
C ALA A 17 -29.76 15.22 -13.96
N GLY A 18 -29.29 13.98 -13.93
CA GLY A 18 -28.95 13.29 -12.71
C GLY A 18 -27.82 14.02 -12.01
N LEU A 19 -28.15 14.81 -11.00
CA LEU A 19 -27.16 15.34 -10.04
C LEU A 19 -26.57 14.16 -9.28
N ALA A 20 -25.36 13.75 -9.66
CA ALA A 20 -24.54 12.88 -8.85
C ALA A 20 -24.24 13.62 -7.53
N LEU A 21 -24.88 13.19 -6.44
CA LEU A 21 -24.56 13.67 -5.11
C LEU A 21 -23.07 13.34 -4.82
N PRO A 22 -22.27 14.29 -4.33
CA PRO A 22 -20.92 13.99 -3.91
C PRO A 22 -20.97 12.93 -2.81
N GLN A 23 -20.33 11.80 -3.04
CA GLN A 23 -20.12 10.80 -1.97
C GLN A 23 -19.35 11.48 -0.85
N ALA A 24 -19.96 11.54 0.34
CA ALA A 24 -19.31 12.06 1.53
C ALA A 24 -17.99 11.29 1.73
N ASN A 25 -16.87 12.02 1.74
CA ASN A 25 -15.57 11.47 2.05
C ASN A 25 -15.64 10.76 3.39
N ALA A 26 -15.33 9.46 3.43
CA ALA A 26 -15.24 8.71 4.68
C ALA A 26 -14.15 9.36 5.55
N PRO A 27 -14.35 9.46 6.88
CA PRO A 27 -13.35 10.02 7.76
C PRO A 27 -12.05 9.21 7.68
N ALA A 28 -10.91 9.90 7.67
CA ALA A 28 -9.60 9.27 7.70
C ALA A 28 -9.49 8.35 8.94
N GLY A 29 -9.10 7.08 8.73
CA GLY A 29 -8.89 6.12 9.80
C GLY A 29 -9.99 5.08 10.04
N ALA A 30 -11.15 5.18 9.41
CA ALA A 30 -12.12 4.10 9.42
C ALA A 30 -11.77 3.08 8.32
N GLY A 31 -11.11 1.99 8.70
CA GLY A 31 -10.83 0.89 7.77
C GLY A 31 -12.09 0.31 7.13
N PRO A 32 -11.94 -0.47 6.03
CA PRO A 32 -13.08 -1.01 5.28
C PRO A 32 -13.96 -1.91 6.15
N THR A 33 -15.27 -1.86 5.93
CA THR A 33 -16.23 -2.77 6.57
C THR A 33 -16.27 -4.07 5.78
N VAL A 34 -15.58 -5.09 6.27
CA VAL A 34 -15.47 -6.39 5.62
C VAL A 34 -16.74 -7.21 5.81
N ASN A 35 -17.24 -7.85 4.75
CA ASN A 35 -18.33 -8.82 4.82
C ASN A 35 -17.77 -10.24 4.68
N LEU A 36 -17.59 -10.93 5.78
CA LEU A 36 -16.99 -12.27 5.84
C LEU A 36 -17.82 -13.34 5.10
N LYS A 37 -19.16 -13.24 5.09
CA LYS A 37 -20.01 -14.21 4.41
C LYS A 37 -19.94 -14.11 2.89
N ALA A 38 -19.83 -12.87 2.36
CA ALA A 38 -19.73 -12.63 0.93
C ALA A 38 -18.26 -12.58 0.46
N LEU A 39 -17.29 -12.64 1.38
CA LEU A 39 -15.89 -12.37 1.12
C LEU A 39 -15.70 -11.03 0.38
N ASP A 40 -16.39 -10.01 0.87
CA ASP A 40 -16.32 -8.65 0.33
C ASP A 40 -15.48 -7.79 1.25
N TYR A 41 -14.41 -7.22 0.70
CA TYR A 41 -13.49 -6.32 1.42
C TYR A 41 -14.10 -4.97 1.77
N GLY A 42 -15.24 -4.61 1.19
CA GLY A 42 -15.88 -3.32 1.41
C GLY A 42 -15.01 -2.13 1.00
N LEU A 43 -14.25 -2.29 -0.08
CA LEU A 43 -13.27 -1.30 -0.53
C LEU A 43 -13.92 0.05 -0.85
N ARG A 44 -13.31 1.14 -0.37
CA ARG A 44 -13.73 2.52 -0.60
C ARG A 44 -12.57 3.35 -1.08
N ALA A 45 -12.78 4.12 -2.15
CA ALA A 45 -11.81 5.09 -2.62
C ALA A 45 -12.01 6.42 -1.88
N ARG A 46 -10.93 6.99 -1.37
CA ARG A 46 -10.88 8.36 -0.85
C ARG A 46 -10.00 9.20 -1.75
N GLU A 47 -10.54 10.28 -2.27
CA GLU A 47 -9.78 11.21 -3.09
C GLU A 47 -8.86 12.08 -2.22
N LEU A 48 -7.57 12.10 -2.53
CA LEU A 48 -6.55 12.88 -1.83
C LEU A 48 -6.27 14.21 -2.53
N ALA A 49 -6.36 14.19 -3.84
CA ALA A 49 -6.25 15.31 -4.73
C ALA A 49 -6.97 14.96 -6.03
N ALA A 50 -7.28 15.95 -6.88
CA ALA A 50 -8.03 15.74 -8.12
C ALA A 50 -7.48 14.55 -8.93
N GLY A 51 -8.27 13.48 -9.01
CA GLY A 51 -7.94 12.24 -9.72
C GLY A 51 -6.87 11.36 -9.04
N VAL A 52 -6.50 11.61 -7.79
CA VAL A 52 -5.58 10.78 -7.00
C VAL A 52 -6.33 10.15 -5.83
N TYR A 53 -6.42 8.84 -5.81
CA TYR A 53 -7.23 8.09 -4.85
C TYR A 53 -6.39 7.12 -4.03
N VAL A 54 -6.76 6.96 -2.76
CA VAL A 54 -6.28 5.90 -1.88
C VAL A 54 -7.43 4.96 -1.50
N VAL A 55 -7.11 3.68 -1.35
CA VAL A 55 -7.98 2.65 -0.78
C VAL A 55 -7.25 2.11 0.45
N GLU A 56 -7.71 2.53 1.63
CA GLU A 56 -7.03 2.20 2.89
C GLU A 56 -7.38 0.79 3.34
N GLY A 57 -6.36 0.05 3.78
CA GLY A 57 -6.49 -1.25 4.44
C GLY A 57 -6.72 -1.12 5.94
N ARG A 58 -6.85 -2.27 6.61
CA ARG A 58 -6.95 -2.33 8.08
C ARG A 58 -5.58 -2.13 8.70
N ASN A 59 -5.49 -1.30 9.74
CA ASN A 59 -4.26 -1.14 10.50
C ASN A 59 -4.14 -2.25 11.57
N GLU A 60 -3.94 -3.48 11.09
CA GLU A 60 -3.94 -4.72 11.88
C GLU A 60 -2.89 -5.69 11.32
N ASP A 61 -2.71 -6.86 11.92
CA ASP A 61 -1.97 -7.97 11.30
C ASP A 61 -2.87 -8.74 10.32
N PHE A 62 -2.28 -9.59 9.49
CA PHE A 62 -3.00 -10.51 8.62
C PHE A 62 -3.92 -11.43 9.42
N SER A 63 -5.19 -11.49 9.05
CA SER A 63 -6.18 -12.34 9.69
C SER A 63 -7.31 -12.73 8.74
N PRO A 64 -8.05 -13.83 9.03
CA PRO A 64 -9.28 -14.15 8.31
C PRO A 64 -10.33 -13.05 8.40
N ASP A 65 -10.36 -12.28 9.50
CA ASP A 65 -11.35 -11.24 9.74
C ASP A 65 -11.17 -10.01 8.83
N ASN A 66 -9.95 -9.76 8.38
CA ASN A 66 -9.67 -8.69 7.41
C ASN A 66 -9.32 -9.21 6.00
N GLY A 67 -9.32 -10.52 5.80
CA GLY A 67 -8.96 -11.14 4.52
C GLY A 67 -7.54 -10.85 4.07
N CYS A 68 -6.62 -10.65 4.99
CA CYS A 68 -5.27 -10.16 4.74
C CYS A 68 -5.21 -8.72 4.17
N ASN A 69 -6.28 -7.94 4.22
CA ASN A 69 -6.30 -6.56 3.71
C ASN A 69 -5.76 -5.59 4.76
N ILE A 70 -4.45 -5.41 4.77
CA ILE A 70 -3.75 -4.48 5.67
C ILE A 70 -3.02 -3.38 4.91
N ILE A 71 -3.06 -3.40 3.57
CA ILE A 71 -2.32 -2.48 2.71
C ILE A 71 -3.17 -1.30 2.25
N ASN A 72 -2.56 -0.14 2.14
CA ASN A 72 -3.09 0.99 1.41
C ASN A 72 -2.70 0.86 -0.07
N THR A 73 -3.68 0.61 -0.94
CA THR A 73 -3.51 0.68 -2.39
C THR A 73 -3.97 2.03 -2.90
N GLY A 74 -3.74 2.32 -4.17
CA GLY A 74 -4.21 3.57 -4.76
C GLY A 74 -4.41 3.48 -6.26
N PHE A 75 -5.00 4.53 -6.82
CA PHE A 75 -5.08 4.68 -8.26
C PHE A 75 -5.14 6.16 -8.66
N ILE A 76 -4.67 6.44 -9.85
CA ILE A 76 -4.59 7.81 -10.39
C ILE A 76 -5.17 7.83 -11.80
N THR A 77 -6.14 8.74 -12.04
CA THR A 77 -6.67 9.03 -13.38
C THR A 77 -5.71 9.92 -14.14
N THR A 78 -5.47 9.62 -15.42
CA THR A 78 -4.43 10.32 -16.20
C THR A 78 -4.94 11.05 -17.44
N GLY A 79 -6.22 10.91 -17.74
CA GLY A 79 -6.82 11.37 -18.99
C GLY A 79 -6.54 10.45 -20.20
N ALA A 80 -5.77 9.37 -19.99
CA ALA A 80 -5.52 8.33 -21.00
C ALA A 80 -5.69 6.92 -20.39
N GLY A 81 -6.20 6.85 -19.18
CA GLY A 81 -6.44 5.63 -18.42
C GLY A 81 -5.93 5.75 -16.97
N VAL A 82 -6.20 4.73 -16.19
CA VAL A 82 -5.89 4.68 -14.74
C VAL A 82 -4.57 3.95 -14.52
N VAL A 83 -3.71 4.55 -13.70
CA VAL A 83 -2.53 3.90 -13.09
C VAL A 83 -2.93 3.38 -11.72
N VAL A 84 -2.80 2.09 -11.48
CA VAL A 84 -3.06 1.44 -10.19
C VAL A 84 -1.75 1.26 -9.43
N ILE A 85 -1.72 1.61 -8.15
CA ILE A 85 -0.56 1.46 -7.26
C ILE A 85 -0.86 0.33 -6.28
N ASN A 86 -0.14 -0.77 -6.41
CA ASN A 86 -0.33 -2.05 -5.72
C ASN A 86 -1.73 -2.65 -5.95
N THR A 87 -1.86 -3.94 -5.79
CA THR A 87 -3.09 -4.66 -6.19
C THR A 87 -3.73 -5.45 -5.05
N GLY A 88 -3.12 -5.41 -3.86
CA GLY A 88 -3.67 -6.07 -2.67
C GLY A 88 -3.24 -7.53 -2.51
N PRO A 89 -3.72 -8.18 -1.41
CA PRO A 89 -3.24 -9.47 -0.93
C PRO A 89 -3.78 -10.68 -1.70
N SER A 90 -4.76 -10.52 -2.58
CA SER A 90 -5.42 -11.65 -3.24
C SER A 90 -6.00 -11.29 -4.60
N ARG A 91 -6.24 -12.29 -5.45
CA ARG A 91 -7.01 -12.13 -6.68
C ARG A 91 -8.35 -11.45 -6.43
N ARG A 92 -9.07 -11.91 -5.41
CA ARG A 92 -10.37 -11.35 -5.00
C ARG A 92 -10.30 -9.86 -4.66
N TYR A 93 -9.25 -9.45 -3.94
CA TYR A 93 -9.01 -8.03 -3.67
C TYR A 93 -8.81 -7.27 -4.97
N GLY A 94 -7.94 -7.76 -5.85
CA GLY A 94 -7.69 -7.13 -7.15
C GLY A 94 -8.95 -6.99 -8.00
N GLU A 95 -9.82 -8.02 -8.03
CA GLU A 95 -11.12 -7.98 -8.73
C GLU A 95 -12.04 -6.89 -8.14
N GLN A 96 -12.12 -6.79 -6.81
CA GLN A 96 -12.93 -5.78 -6.14
C GLN A 96 -12.35 -4.37 -6.29
N LEU A 97 -11.01 -4.23 -6.28
CA LEU A 97 -10.34 -2.96 -6.57
C LEU A 97 -10.63 -2.50 -8.00
N ARG A 98 -10.54 -3.40 -8.97
CA ARG A 98 -10.87 -3.10 -10.37
C ARG A 98 -12.33 -2.66 -10.54
N ALA A 99 -13.25 -3.35 -9.88
CA ALA A 99 -14.66 -2.97 -9.85
C ALA A 99 -14.90 -1.62 -9.16
N LEU A 100 -14.17 -1.31 -8.09
CA LEU A 100 -14.20 0.00 -7.44
C LEU A 100 -13.73 1.12 -8.38
N ILE A 101 -12.62 0.91 -9.08
CA ILE A 101 -12.09 1.88 -10.07
C ILE A 101 -13.14 2.15 -11.15
N ALA A 102 -13.76 1.11 -11.72
CA ALA A 102 -14.79 1.25 -12.76
C ALA A 102 -16.04 2.01 -12.30
N ARG A 103 -16.35 1.99 -10.99
CA ARG A 103 -17.44 2.81 -10.40
C ARG A 103 -17.00 4.24 -10.10
N THR A 104 -15.69 4.50 -9.97
CA THR A 104 -15.16 5.81 -9.59
C THR A 104 -14.86 6.68 -10.82
N THR A 105 -14.42 6.08 -11.92
CA THR A 105 -14.06 6.78 -13.16
C THR A 105 -14.42 5.97 -14.39
N ALA A 106 -14.67 6.66 -15.51
CA ALA A 106 -14.87 6.03 -16.82
C ALA A 106 -13.55 5.67 -17.52
N GLU A 107 -12.40 6.10 -16.99
CA GLU A 107 -11.10 5.76 -17.57
C GLU A 107 -10.77 4.29 -17.35
N PRO A 108 -10.36 3.51 -18.38
CA PRO A 108 -9.95 2.12 -18.21
C PRO A 108 -8.62 2.04 -17.46
N VAL A 109 -8.40 0.94 -16.73
CA VAL A 109 -7.06 0.65 -16.18
C VAL A 109 -6.10 0.34 -17.32
N VAL A 110 -4.94 1.00 -17.35
CA VAL A 110 -3.92 0.83 -18.38
C VAL A 110 -2.57 0.36 -17.82
N GLN A 111 -2.34 0.58 -16.53
CA GLN A 111 -1.06 0.29 -15.90
C GLN A 111 -1.24 -0.07 -14.42
N VAL A 112 -0.49 -1.07 -13.97
CA VAL A 112 -0.27 -1.38 -12.56
C VAL A 112 1.19 -1.10 -12.22
N VAL A 113 1.46 -0.54 -11.05
CA VAL A 113 2.81 -0.36 -10.49
C VAL A 113 2.86 -1.02 -9.11
N ASN A 114 3.71 -2.04 -8.96
CA ASN A 114 3.99 -2.64 -7.66
C ASN A 114 5.23 -1.97 -7.04
N LEU A 115 5.08 -1.43 -5.84
CA LEU A 115 6.12 -0.63 -5.19
C LEU A 115 7.21 -1.46 -4.54
N ASN A 116 6.92 -2.69 -4.10
CA ASN A 116 7.90 -3.65 -3.60
C ASN A 116 7.41 -5.10 -3.72
N LEU A 117 8.18 -6.06 -3.17
CA LEU A 117 7.98 -7.50 -3.35
C LEU A 117 7.00 -8.16 -2.37
N HIS A 118 6.50 -7.47 -1.34
CA HIS A 118 5.66 -8.11 -0.32
C HIS A 118 4.31 -8.56 -0.88
N PRO A 119 3.70 -9.64 -0.32
CA PRO A 119 2.56 -10.33 -0.94
C PRO A 119 1.31 -9.46 -1.08
N ASP A 120 1.07 -8.61 -0.11
CA ASP A 120 -0.06 -7.67 -0.10
C ASP A 120 0.06 -6.54 -1.13
N TYR A 121 1.24 -6.37 -1.75
CA TYR A 121 1.43 -5.41 -2.85
C TYR A 121 1.01 -5.98 -4.20
N PHE A 122 1.09 -7.31 -4.42
CA PHE A 122 1.04 -7.83 -5.78
C PHE A 122 0.21 -9.10 -5.99
N LEU A 123 -0.25 -9.82 -4.97
CA LEU A 123 -1.02 -11.05 -5.19
C LEU A 123 -2.38 -10.79 -5.86
N GLY A 124 -2.85 -9.53 -5.89
CA GLY A 124 -3.99 -9.12 -6.70
C GLY A 124 -3.67 -8.87 -8.18
N ASN A 125 -2.41 -8.95 -8.62
CA ASN A 125 -2.01 -8.72 -10.01
C ASN A 125 -2.77 -9.58 -11.02
N GLN A 126 -3.22 -10.77 -10.63
CA GLN A 126 -3.97 -11.69 -11.47
C GLN A 126 -5.26 -11.06 -12.03
N ALA A 127 -5.89 -10.16 -11.27
CA ALA A 127 -7.08 -9.43 -11.70
C ALA A 127 -6.80 -8.36 -12.79
N PHE A 128 -5.51 -8.08 -13.06
CA PHE A 128 -5.03 -7.09 -14.01
C PHE A 128 -4.17 -7.71 -15.12
N ALA A 129 -4.46 -8.98 -15.44
CA ALA A 129 -3.65 -9.76 -16.40
C ALA A 129 -3.66 -9.20 -17.83
N ASP A 130 -4.63 -8.37 -18.16
CA ASP A 130 -4.87 -7.76 -19.47
C ASP A 130 -4.18 -6.41 -19.66
N VAL A 131 -3.48 -5.90 -18.62
CA VAL A 131 -2.78 -4.62 -18.69
C VAL A 131 -1.28 -4.79 -18.36
N LYS A 132 -0.51 -3.73 -18.53
CA LYS A 132 0.90 -3.68 -18.14
C LYS A 132 1.01 -3.68 -16.62
N ILE A 133 1.84 -4.58 -16.08
CA ILE A 133 2.17 -4.65 -14.67
C ILE A 133 3.66 -4.40 -14.54
N SER A 134 4.02 -3.34 -13.83
CA SER A 134 5.40 -2.87 -13.72
C SER A 134 5.93 -2.96 -12.29
N ALA A 135 7.21 -3.28 -12.18
CA ALA A 135 7.99 -3.16 -10.96
C ALA A 135 9.46 -2.92 -11.32
N THR A 136 10.29 -2.62 -10.32
CA THR A 136 11.75 -2.59 -10.53
C THR A 136 12.28 -4.01 -10.80
N VAL A 137 13.48 -4.08 -11.38
CA VAL A 137 14.14 -5.38 -11.65
C VAL A 137 14.29 -6.20 -10.37
N LEU A 138 14.74 -5.57 -9.27
CA LEU A 138 14.97 -6.26 -7.99
C LEU A 138 13.65 -6.67 -7.33
N THR A 139 12.63 -5.82 -7.38
CA THR A 139 11.29 -6.16 -6.89
C THR A 139 10.72 -7.38 -7.62
N ARG A 140 10.78 -7.40 -8.97
CA ARG A 140 10.33 -8.55 -9.75
C ARG A 140 11.10 -9.84 -9.43
N ALA A 141 12.43 -9.74 -9.30
CA ALA A 141 13.27 -10.89 -8.94
C ALA A 141 12.93 -11.43 -7.54
N GLY A 142 12.69 -10.52 -6.57
CA GLY A 142 12.23 -10.88 -5.23
C GLY A 142 10.86 -11.55 -5.26
N MET A 143 9.89 -11.00 -5.97
CA MET A 143 8.57 -11.62 -6.15
C MET A 143 8.67 -13.03 -6.73
N GLN A 144 9.52 -13.23 -7.75
CA GLN A 144 9.71 -14.55 -8.37
C GLN A 144 10.26 -15.55 -7.36
N ARG A 145 11.18 -15.16 -6.50
CA ARG A 145 11.80 -16.01 -5.49
C ARG A 145 10.81 -16.39 -4.39
N GLU A 146 9.97 -15.43 -3.96
CA GLU A 146 9.11 -15.59 -2.78
C GLU A 146 7.66 -16.01 -3.12
N ALA A 147 7.25 -15.96 -4.40
CA ALA A 147 5.85 -16.09 -4.83
C ALA A 147 5.13 -17.27 -4.17
N LYS A 148 5.71 -18.47 -4.25
CA LYS A 148 5.07 -19.68 -3.72
C LYS A 148 4.93 -19.66 -2.19
N SER A 149 5.96 -19.18 -1.49
CA SER A 149 5.92 -19.02 -0.03
C SER A 149 4.84 -18.02 0.39
N TYR A 150 4.67 -16.96 -0.37
CA TYR A 150 3.65 -15.94 -0.10
C TYR A 150 2.24 -16.46 -0.31
N GLU A 151 1.99 -17.18 -1.40
CA GLU A 151 0.69 -17.83 -1.66
C GLU A 151 0.31 -18.76 -0.51
N ASP A 152 1.21 -19.69 -0.16
CA ASP A 152 0.96 -20.69 0.87
C ASP A 152 0.77 -20.04 2.25
N ASN A 153 1.60 -19.04 2.59
CA ASN A 153 1.51 -18.36 3.87
C ASN A 153 0.22 -17.55 4.01
N LEU A 154 -0.16 -16.74 2.99
CA LEU A 154 -1.37 -15.96 3.06
C LEU A 154 -2.61 -16.85 3.02
N TYR A 155 -2.61 -17.95 2.25
CA TYR A 155 -3.70 -18.92 2.31
C TYR A 155 -3.86 -19.53 3.71
N ARG A 156 -2.75 -19.89 4.35
CA ARG A 156 -2.76 -20.41 5.74
C ARG A 156 -3.32 -19.38 6.73
N LEU A 157 -3.01 -18.09 6.53
CA LEU A 157 -3.43 -17.00 7.44
C LEU A 157 -4.86 -16.55 7.20
N CYS A 158 -5.33 -16.52 5.96
CA CYS A 158 -6.60 -15.87 5.60
C CYS A 158 -7.60 -16.79 4.87
N GLY A 159 -7.25 -18.05 4.63
CA GLY A 159 -8.15 -19.09 4.15
C GLY A 159 -8.85 -18.74 2.84
N ASP A 160 -10.17 -18.80 2.85
CA ASP A 160 -11.04 -18.67 1.66
C ASP A 160 -10.89 -17.36 0.89
N TRP A 161 -10.36 -16.31 1.51
CA TRP A 161 -10.04 -15.06 0.83
C TRP A 161 -8.99 -15.23 -0.26
N LEU A 162 -8.10 -16.21 -0.10
CA LEU A 162 -7.00 -16.49 -1.01
C LEU A 162 -7.30 -17.57 -2.05
N LYS A 163 -8.48 -18.21 -2.01
CA LYS A 163 -8.85 -19.25 -2.98
C LYS A 163 -8.72 -18.75 -4.42
N GLY A 164 -7.97 -19.51 -5.24
CA GLY A 164 -7.71 -19.18 -6.64
C GLY A 164 -6.74 -18.01 -6.84
N THR A 165 -6.05 -17.57 -5.78
CA THR A 165 -4.98 -16.59 -5.90
C THR A 165 -3.69 -17.28 -6.32
N GLU A 166 -3.12 -16.86 -7.43
CA GLU A 166 -1.83 -17.26 -7.96
C GLU A 166 -1.00 -16.00 -8.23
N ALA A 167 0.27 -16.04 -7.87
CA ALA A 167 1.17 -14.91 -8.07
C ALA A 167 1.40 -14.64 -9.55
N ARG A 168 0.95 -13.49 -10.02
CA ARG A 168 1.26 -12.99 -11.36
C ARG A 168 2.36 -11.95 -11.28
N LEU A 169 3.52 -12.29 -11.83
CA LEU A 169 4.68 -11.41 -11.83
C LEU A 169 4.49 -10.21 -12.78
N PRO A 170 5.13 -9.06 -12.48
CA PRO A 170 5.22 -7.94 -13.41
C PRO A 170 5.79 -8.36 -14.76
N ASN A 171 5.20 -7.85 -15.85
CA ASN A 171 5.62 -8.12 -17.24
C ASN A 171 6.40 -6.96 -17.87
N GLU A 172 6.48 -5.82 -17.16
CA GLU A 172 7.23 -4.63 -17.57
C GLU A 172 8.20 -4.23 -16.47
N THR A 173 9.33 -3.64 -16.83
CA THR A 173 10.27 -3.04 -15.88
C THR A 173 10.05 -1.54 -15.81
N LEU A 174 10.01 -0.99 -14.60
CA LEU A 174 9.89 0.44 -14.33
C LEU A 174 10.98 0.86 -13.33
N GLY A 175 11.86 1.74 -13.77
CA GLY A 175 12.97 2.26 -12.96
C GLY A 175 12.76 3.70 -12.50
N PRO A 176 13.72 4.24 -11.71
CA PRO A 176 13.69 5.63 -11.24
C PRO A 176 13.80 6.62 -12.40
N GLY A 177 13.21 7.80 -12.22
CA GLY A 177 13.23 8.91 -13.16
C GLY A 177 11.85 9.48 -13.45
N PRO A 178 11.77 10.45 -14.39
CA PRO A 178 10.49 11.01 -14.81
C PRO A 178 9.71 9.97 -15.64
N TRP A 179 8.41 9.90 -15.37
CA TRP A 179 7.50 9.00 -16.08
C TRP A 179 6.18 9.72 -16.37
N ARG A 180 5.61 9.48 -17.54
CA ARG A 180 4.38 10.13 -17.98
C ARG A 180 3.36 9.10 -18.45
N VAL A 181 2.11 9.26 -18.02
CA VAL A 181 0.96 8.55 -18.56
C VAL A 181 -0.12 9.57 -18.86
N GLY A 182 -0.58 9.65 -20.10
CA GLY A 182 -1.53 10.67 -20.52
C GLY A 182 -1.06 12.09 -20.19
N LYS A 183 -1.86 12.79 -19.39
CA LYS A 183 -1.57 14.17 -18.95
C LYS A 183 -0.84 14.24 -17.59
N ARG A 184 -0.63 13.10 -16.91
CA ARG A 184 0.06 13.04 -15.61
C ARG A 184 1.55 12.87 -15.77
N GLU A 185 2.27 13.64 -14.98
CA GLU A 185 3.72 13.55 -14.83
C GLU A 185 4.04 13.00 -13.46
N PHE A 186 4.78 11.90 -13.47
CA PHE A 186 5.25 11.22 -12.27
C PHE A 186 6.76 11.38 -12.14
N GLU A 187 7.23 11.34 -10.91
CA GLU A 187 8.63 11.09 -10.57
C GLU A 187 8.72 9.78 -9.84
N LEU A 188 9.57 8.90 -10.30
CA LEU A 188 9.87 7.63 -9.66
C LEU A 188 11.21 7.72 -8.95
N ARG A 189 11.25 7.29 -7.70
CA ARG A 189 12.48 7.19 -6.91
C ARG A 189 12.61 5.78 -6.36
N GLU A 190 13.78 5.20 -6.50
CA GLU A 190 14.08 3.87 -5.95
C GLU A 190 14.94 4.02 -4.71
N PHE A 191 14.51 3.38 -3.64
CA PHE A 191 15.17 3.34 -2.35
C PHE A 191 15.39 1.90 -1.91
N SER A 192 16.00 1.70 -0.75
CA SER A 192 16.20 0.36 -0.18
C SER A 192 16.17 0.42 1.35
N GLY A 193 16.09 -0.73 1.95
CA GLY A 193 16.19 -0.86 3.39
C GLY A 193 14.99 -1.52 4.03
N HIS A 194 13.76 -1.24 3.62
CA HIS A 194 12.60 -2.06 3.95
C HIS A 194 12.65 -3.38 3.13
N THR A 195 12.97 -3.24 1.84
CA THR A 195 13.37 -4.33 0.95
C THR A 195 14.66 -3.96 0.20
N ASP A 196 15.11 -4.80 -0.74
CA ASP A 196 16.25 -4.47 -1.59
C ASP A 196 15.92 -3.35 -2.61
N SER A 197 14.62 -3.19 -2.91
CA SER A 197 14.12 -2.16 -3.83
C SER A 197 12.70 -1.75 -3.42
N ASP A 198 12.59 -0.53 -2.94
CA ASP A 198 11.34 0.12 -2.56
C ASP A 198 11.11 1.31 -3.50
N LEU A 199 10.13 1.19 -4.40
CA LEU A 199 9.81 2.25 -5.36
C LEU A 199 8.87 3.26 -4.70
N VAL A 200 9.17 4.54 -4.86
CA VAL A 200 8.32 5.67 -4.51
C VAL A 200 7.77 6.29 -5.79
N LEU A 201 6.46 6.44 -5.87
CA LEU A 201 5.76 7.08 -6.99
C LEU A 201 5.20 8.42 -6.53
N ILE A 202 5.64 9.50 -7.17
CA ILE A 202 5.24 10.87 -6.88
C ILE A 202 4.41 11.41 -8.03
N ASP A 203 3.16 11.80 -7.79
CA ASP A 203 2.40 12.61 -8.74
C ASP A 203 2.82 14.07 -8.63
N ARG A 204 3.54 14.58 -9.62
CA ARG A 204 4.11 15.94 -9.61
C ARG A 204 3.04 17.03 -9.57
N GLY A 205 1.88 16.78 -10.17
CA GLY A 205 0.79 17.74 -10.22
C GLY A 205 0.14 18.00 -8.87
N SER A 206 -0.11 16.95 -8.11
CA SER A 206 -0.75 17.06 -6.78
C SER A 206 0.24 17.19 -5.63
N GLY A 207 1.45 16.65 -5.78
CA GLY A 207 2.42 16.49 -4.69
C GLY A 207 2.09 15.31 -3.78
N VAL A 208 1.25 14.37 -4.19
CA VAL A 208 1.00 13.12 -3.46
C VAL A 208 2.10 12.11 -3.82
N ALA A 209 2.71 11.52 -2.81
CA ALA A 209 3.75 10.50 -2.96
C ALA A 209 3.33 9.18 -2.31
N PHE A 210 3.26 8.12 -3.09
CA PHE A 210 3.09 6.75 -2.61
C PHE A 210 4.46 6.20 -2.24
N VAL A 211 4.72 6.06 -0.94
CA VAL A 211 6.05 5.74 -0.38
C VAL A 211 6.19 4.28 0.06
N GLY A 212 5.16 3.49 -0.16
CA GLY A 212 5.20 2.05 0.12
C GLY A 212 5.59 1.71 1.55
N GLY A 213 6.33 0.62 1.71
CA GLY A 213 6.78 0.09 3.00
C GLY A 213 7.94 0.85 3.64
N LEU A 214 8.40 1.95 3.05
CA LEU A 214 9.39 2.80 3.70
C LEU A 214 8.84 3.52 4.94
N VAL A 215 7.53 3.78 4.97
CA VAL A 215 6.87 4.52 6.04
C VAL A 215 5.69 3.72 6.60
N PHE A 216 5.59 3.65 7.92
CA PHE A 216 4.50 3.06 8.68
C PHE A 216 3.88 4.10 9.62
N VAL A 217 2.58 4.06 9.83
CA VAL A 217 1.86 5.00 10.73
C VAL A 217 1.07 4.23 11.75
N ASP A 218 1.31 4.52 13.04
CA ASP A 218 0.63 3.91 14.18
C ASP A 218 0.65 2.36 14.13
N ARG A 219 1.72 1.80 13.56
CA ARG A 219 1.91 0.36 13.36
C ARG A 219 3.40 0.01 13.48
N VAL A 220 3.68 -1.18 14.02
CA VAL A 220 5.04 -1.74 14.03
C VAL A 220 5.43 -2.14 12.60
N PRO A 221 6.59 -1.67 12.10
CA PRO A 221 7.11 -2.02 10.78
C PRO A 221 7.37 -3.53 10.61
N THR A 222 7.10 -4.05 9.42
CA THR A 222 7.41 -5.41 9.00
C THR A 222 8.85 -5.49 8.49
N THR A 223 9.63 -6.51 8.85
CA THR A 223 11.09 -6.51 8.63
C THR A 223 11.71 -7.77 7.97
N PRO A 224 10.99 -8.63 7.22
CA PRO A 224 11.59 -9.89 6.72
C PRO A 224 12.79 -9.69 5.79
N HIS A 225 12.87 -8.55 5.10
CA HIS A 225 13.95 -8.21 4.17
C HIS A 225 14.71 -6.95 4.60
N ALA A 226 14.47 -6.48 5.84
CA ALA A 226 14.92 -5.15 6.25
C ALA A 226 16.43 -5.09 6.56
N ARG A 227 17.00 -3.93 6.19
CA ARG A 227 18.32 -3.47 6.58
C ARG A 227 18.20 -2.10 7.21
N ILE A 228 18.36 -2.00 8.53
CA ILE A 228 18.02 -0.78 9.30
C ILE A 228 18.82 0.43 8.82
N GLY A 229 20.15 0.33 8.63
CA GLY A 229 20.97 1.45 8.20
C GLY A 229 20.53 2.05 6.85
N PRO A 230 20.45 1.27 5.76
CA PRO A 230 19.90 1.72 4.49
C PRO A 230 18.46 2.26 4.59
N TRP A 231 17.62 1.68 5.45
CA TRP A 231 16.25 2.16 5.63
C TRP A 231 16.20 3.54 6.28
N LEU A 232 17.01 3.79 7.31
CA LEU A 232 17.14 5.11 7.94
C LEU A 232 17.62 6.17 6.93
N ALA A 233 18.61 5.85 6.09
CA ALA A 233 19.06 6.73 5.01
C ALA A 233 17.96 7.01 3.98
N SER A 234 17.14 6.00 3.64
CA SER A 234 16.00 6.16 2.75
C SER A 234 14.91 7.05 3.35
N LEU A 235 14.64 6.95 4.66
CA LEU A 235 13.73 7.85 5.36
C LEU A 235 14.20 9.30 5.34
N ASP A 236 15.50 9.55 5.49
CA ASP A 236 16.07 10.89 5.37
C ASP A 236 15.87 11.46 3.96
N ALA A 237 16.14 10.64 2.96
CA ALA A 237 15.95 11.02 1.57
C ALA A 237 14.49 11.29 1.21
N VAL A 238 13.55 10.45 1.69
CA VAL A 238 12.09 10.66 1.52
C VAL A 238 11.64 11.95 2.22
N ALA A 239 12.14 12.23 3.42
CA ALA A 239 11.84 13.47 4.15
C ALA A 239 12.29 14.72 3.39
N ALA A 240 13.40 14.62 2.65
CA ALA A 240 14.00 15.71 1.87
C ALA A 240 13.39 15.87 0.46
N LEU A 241 12.47 15.00 0.01
CA LEU A 241 11.86 15.11 -1.31
C LEU A 241 11.12 16.44 -1.48
N PRO A 242 11.43 17.22 -2.53
CA PRO A 242 10.79 18.52 -2.74
C PRO A 242 9.36 18.38 -3.26
N GLY A 243 8.52 19.35 -2.91
CA GLY A 243 7.15 19.47 -3.45
C GLY A 243 6.14 18.44 -2.95
N ILE A 244 6.50 17.58 -2.00
CA ILE A 244 5.60 16.60 -1.42
C ILE A 244 4.65 17.29 -0.42
N LYS A 245 3.37 17.18 -0.68
CA LYS A 245 2.29 17.70 0.17
C LYS A 245 1.68 16.62 1.06
N GLN A 246 1.64 15.37 0.55
CA GLN A 246 1.05 14.24 1.27
C GLN A 246 1.80 12.96 0.97
N LEU A 247 2.00 12.13 2.01
CA LEU A 247 2.54 10.78 1.88
C LEU A 247 1.40 9.75 1.94
N VAL A 248 1.49 8.73 1.10
CA VAL A 248 0.68 7.52 1.15
C VAL A 248 1.61 6.36 1.44
N GLN A 249 1.67 5.97 2.69
CA GLN A 249 2.38 4.78 3.15
C GLN A 249 1.55 3.53 2.89
N SER A 250 2.19 2.37 2.87
CA SER A 250 1.46 1.11 2.65
C SER A 250 0.61 0.67 3.83
N HIS A 251 0.98 1.03 5.06
CA HIS A 251 0.30 0.55 6.26
C HIS A 251 0.03 1.68 7.25
N GLY A 252 -1.16 1.62 7.84
CA GLY A 252 -1.65 2.62 8.77
C GLY A 252 -2.44 3.75 8.11
N PRO A 253 -3.09 4.60 8.90
CA PRO A 253 -3.99 5.65 8.39
C PRO A 253 -3.24 6.69 7.58
N VAL A 254 -3.79 7.04 6.40
CA VAL A 254 -3.22 8.08 5.52
C VAL A 254 -3.68 9.45 5.99
N ALA A 255 -2.75 10.21 6.57
CA ALA A 255 -2.96 11.56 7.08
C ALA A 255 -2.13 12.58 6.28
N ALA A 256 -2.48 13.86 6.42
CA ALA A 256 -1.75 14.94 5.74
C ALA A 256 -0.39 15.27 6.40
N ASP A 257 -0.15 14.81 7.63
CA ASP A 257 1.09 15.01 8.35
C ASP A 257 2.17 13.98 7.94
N ARG A 258 3.41 14.25 8.35
CA ARG A 258 4.57 13.37 8.07
C ARG A 258 5.01 12.55 9.28
N ARG A 259 4.15 12.40 10.30
CA ARG A 259 4.50 11.69 11.54
C ARG A 259 4.99 10.26 11.31
N GLY A 260 4.54 9.61 10.23
CA GLY A 260 4.98 8.25 9.90
C GLY A 260 6.48 8.13 9.66
N ILE A 261 7.12 9.16 9.08
CA ILE A 261 8.58 9.18 8.92
C ILE A 261 9.26 9.13 10.29
N GLU A 262 8.84 9.97 11.21
CA GLU A 262 9.44 10.05 12.55
C GLU A 262 9.11 8.82 13.40
N GLN A 263 7.89 8.29 13.28
CA GLN A 263 7.50 7.06 13.95
C GLN A 263 8.35 5.88 13.48
N THR A 264 8.45 5.67 12.16
CA THR A 264 9.25 4.59 11.58
C THR A 264 10.73 4.74 11.96
N ARG A 265 11.28 5.95 11.82
CA ARG A 265 12.66 6.28 12.19
C ARG A 265 12.94 5.96 13.66
N GLY A 266 12.11 6.47 14.55
CA GLY A 266 12.29 6.30 15.98
C GLY A 266 12.26 4.83 16.39
N TYR A 267 11.35 4.05 15.80
CA TYR A 267 11.26 2.61 16.05
C TYR A 267 12.50 1.86 15.54
N LEU A 268 12.95 2.12 14.31
CA LEU A 268 14.14 1.48 13.74
C LEU A 268 15.42 1.84 14.52
N GLN A 269 15.57 3.08 14.91
CA GLN A 269 16.69 3.52 15.75
C GLN A 269 16.67 2.88 17.13
N TRP A 270 15.48 2.69 17.70
CA TRP A 270 15.34 1.99 18.98
C TRP A 270 15.74 0.53 18.83
N LEU A 271 15.24 -0.18 17.80
CA LEU A 271 15.64 -1.57 17.53
C LEU A 271 17.16 -1.70 17.37
N ASP A 272 17.76 -0.84 16.53
CA ASP A 272 19.20 -0.89 16.25
C ASP A 272 20.05 -0.72 17.51
N ARG A 273 19.75 0.29 18.33
CA ARG A 273 20.43 0.50 19.60
C ARG A 273 20.24 -0.66 20.57
N SER A 274 18.98 -1.06 20.78
CA SER A 274 18.65 -2.09 21.76
C SER A 274 19.25 -3.45 21.36
N PHE A 275 19.14 -3.84 20.09
CA PHE A 275 19.70 -5.09 19.61
C PHE A 275 21.24 -5.09 19.67
N THR A 276 21.88 -3.95 19.38
CA THR A 276 23.32 -3.81 19.54
C THR A 276 23.73 -3.97 21.01
N GLU A 277 23.05 -3.32 21.94
CA GLU A 277 23.36 -3.37 23.38
C GLU A 277 23.11 -4.77 23.95
N TRP A 278 21.97 -5.38 23.63
CA TRP A 278 21.59 -6.71 24.13
C TRP A 278 22.50 -7.81 23.59
N ALA A 279 22.85 -7.77 22.29
CA ALA A 279 23.78 -8.72 21.70
C ALA A 279 25.18 -8.63 22.33
N ARG A 280 25.68 -7.39 22.61
CA ARG A 280 26.95 -7.20 23.33
C ARG A 280 26.88 -7.69 24.77
N ALA A 281 25.71 -7.64 25.40
CA ALA A 281 25.50 -8.18 26.75
C ALA A 281 25.28 -9.70 26.76
N GLY A 282 25.28 -10.36 25.59
CA GLY A 282 25.11 -11.80 25.45
C GLY A 282 23.67 -12.28 25.60
N TRP A 283 22.68 -11.39 25.40
CA TRP A 283 21.27 -11.78 25.48
C TRP A 283 20.92 -12.74 24.34
N GLU A 284 20.25 -13.82 24.70
CA GLU A 284 19.64 -14.72 23.73
C GLU A 284 18.30 -14.14 23.22
N MET A 285 17.82 -14.63 22.08
CA MET A 285 16.59 -14.18 21.44
C MET A 285 15.36 -14.21 22.39
N ASN A 286 15.28 -15.22 23.25
CA ASN A 286 14.19 -15.36 24.22
C ASN A 286 14.23 -14.28 25.32
N GLU A 287 15.41 -13.75 25.66
CA GLU A 287 15.58 -12.63 26.57
C GLU A 287 15.20 -11.31 25.90
N VAL A 288 15.60 -11.12 24.63
CA VAL A 288 15.24 -9.99 23.80
C VAL A 288 13.72 -9.87 23.65
N LEU A 289 13.02 -10.97 23.45
CA LEU A 289 11.54 -10.98 23.36
C LEU A 289 10.86 -10.49 24.65
N ARG A 290 11.51 -10.60 25.80
CA ARG A 290 11.04 -10.13 27.12
C ARG A 290 11.66 -8.80 27.53
N GLY A 291 12.56 -8.27 26.72
CA GLY A 291 13.29 -7.05 26.99
C GLY A 291 12.41 -5.82 27.10
N PRO A 292 12.95 -4.72 27.60
CA PRO A 292 12.20 -3.48 27.77
C PRO A 292 11.87 -2.86 26.43
N VAL A 293 10.57 -2.78 26.11
CA VAL A 293 10.06 -2.08 24.95
C VAL A 293 9.37 -0.79 25.38
N PRO A 294 9.63 0.36 24.79
CA PRO A 294 8.93 1.60 25.08
C PRO A 294 7.41 1.44 24.96
N GLU A 295 6.69 1.99 25.93
CA GLU A 295 5.24 1.88 26.02
C GLU A 295 4.52 2.45 24.79
N ALA A 296 5.09 3.47 24.16
CA ALA A 296 4.56 4.05 22.94
C ALA A 296 4.44 3.03 21.80
N TYR A 297 5.45 2.17 21.63
CA TYR A 297 5.46 1.15 20.56
C TYR A 297 4.53 -0.02 20.87
N ARG A 298 4.34 -0.37 22.17
CA ARG A 298 3.42 -1.42 22.61
C ARG A 298 1.96 -1.15 22.22
N LYS A 299 1.61 0.13 22.04
CA LYS A 299 0.27 0.59 21.67
C LYS A 299 0.02 0.61 20.17
N TRP A 300 1.07 0.46 19.36
CA TRP A 300 0.92 0.45 17.92
C TRP A 300 0.28 -0.86 17.41
N ALA A 301 -0.43 -0.74 16.30
CA ALA A 301 -1.04 -1.89 15.66
C ALA A 301 -0.01 -2.98 15.34
N ALA A 302 -0.45 -4.22 15.38
CA ALA A 302 0.33 -5.43 15.14
C ALA A 302 1.58 -5.61 16.05
N PHE A 303 1.70 -4.87 17.16
CA PHE A 303 2.88 -4.95 18.03
C PHE A 303 3.18 -6.39 18.48
N GLN A 304 2.17 -7.12 18.95
CA GLN A 304 2.37 -8.46 19.53
C GLN A 304 2.99 -9.46 18.54
N THR A 305 2.66 -9.34 17.27
CA THR A 305 3.12 -10.24 16.22
C THR A 305 4.36 -9.71 15.51
N GLU A 306 4.35 -8.43 15.12
CA GLU A 306 5.46 -7.85 14.37
C GLU A 306 6.72 -7.66 15.21
N TYR A 307 6.63 -7.37 16.51
CA TYR A 307 7.83 -7.30 17.34
C TYR A 307 8.53 -8.66 17.44
N VAL A 308 7.77 -9.74 17.60
CA VAL A 308 8.33 -11.11 17.59
C VAL A 308 9.01 -11.41 16.25
N ARG A 309 8.36 -11.08 15.14
CA ARG A 309 8.93 -11.24 13.80
C ARG A 309 10.19 -10.39 13.61
N ASN A 310 10.18 -9.13 14.09
CA ASN A 310 11.33 -8.24 13.99
C ASN A 310 12.55 -8.78 14.77
N VAL A 311 12.33 -9.34 15.96
CA VAL A 311 13.38 -10.03 16.70
C VAL A 311 13.91 -11.22 15.88
N ALA A 312 13.02 -12.08 15.37
CA ALA A 312 13.42 -13.26 14.60
C ALA A 312 14.17 -12.90 13.28
N HIS A 313 13.76 -11.82 12.60
CA HIS A 313 14.37 -11.43 11.33
C HIS A 313 15.70 -10.69 11.50
N LEU A 314 15.79 -9.83 12.51
CA LEU A 314 16.90 -8.88 12.61
C LEU A 314 17.94 -9.29 13.65
N TYR A 315 17.54 -9.80 14.82
CA TYR A 315 18.43 -10.01 15.95
C TYR A 315 19.58 -11.00 15.67
N PRO A 316 19.39 -12.10 14.92
CA PRO A 316 20.49 -13.05 14.62
C PRO A 316 21.68 -12.41 13.92
N ARG A 317 21.50 -11.28 13.24
CA ARG A 317 22.61 -10.55 12.66
C ARG A 317 23.43 -9.85 13.74
N TYR A 318 22.79 -9.21 14.72
CA TYR A 318 23.46 -8.53 15.82
C TYR A 318 24.23 -9.50 16.71
N GLU A 319 23.68 -10.70 16.97
CA GLU A 319 24.40 -11.77 17.68
C GLU A 319 25.68 -12.14 16.94
N ARG A 320 25.62 -12.41 15.63
CA ARG A 320 26.82 -12.74 14.84
C ARG A 320 27.84 -11.62 14.84
N GLU A 321 27.44 -10.38 14.72
CA GLU A 321 28.31 -9.19 14.74
C GLU A 321 28.97 -8.99 16.12
N ALA A 322 28.27 -9.29 17.21
CA ALA A 322 28.82 -9.23 18.56
C ALA A 322 29.85 -10.32 18.83
N LEU A 323 29.64 -11.54 18.33
CA LEU A 323 30.55 -12.66 18.47
C LEU A 323 31.83 -12.55 17.60
N ALA A 324 31.79 -11.73 16.54
CA ALA A 324 32.92 -11.52 15.64
C ALA A 324 33.92 -10.46 16.14
N ARG A 325 33.64 -9.81 17.26
CA ARG A 325 34.51 -8.77 17.90
C ARG A 325 35.24 -9.32 19.10
#